data_3789b58b1e3bc512d14c21e9bac0a8cf
#
_entry.id   3789b58b1e3bc512d14c21e9bac0a8cf
#
_cell.length_a   1.000
_cell.length_b   1.000
_cell.length_c   1.000
_cell.angle_alpha   90.00
_cell.angle_beta   90.00
_cell.angle_gamma   90.00
#
_symmetry.space_group_name_H-M   'P 1'
#
loop_
_entity.id
_entity.type
_entity.pdbx_description
1 polymer ?
#
loop_
_entity_poly.entity_id
_entity_poly.type
_entity_poly.pdbx_seq_one_letter_code
_entity_poly.pdbx_strand_id
1 'polypeptide(L)'
;AGKEQSNTERRAAEEAARLADESRWPLNRIWEAYKAAHPEHKGRDRDESRWNVYLRPRLGDRLPEELETADIDAFKSAVLKTGRKPGTVQRVITLLRAVLNFGVERGYCPPLDPSRLRIKSLHVDDQKTEVMTDDQLARYLAALGEEADQDAAAFIRLALVTGMRKGALLALQWDDCDFERGILTLRGESAKKGKTEYLPMTAATRAILEGVRRTESPYVFPGRNGSKRQDFRRMAWRVKKKAGLPEDFRPLHGLRHNFASRLASSGQVDMYTLQKLLTHESPQMTQRYAHLRDEALRRAAS
;
A
#
# COMPACT_ATOMS: atom_id res chain seq x y z
N ALA A 1 -11.80 28.73 -59.20
CA ALA A 1 -12.52 29.72 -58.42
C ALA A 1 -12.97 29.06 -57.09
N GLY A 2 -12.22 29.31 -56.00
CA GLY A 2 -12.62 28.87 -54.64
C GLY A 2 -13.81 29.73 -54.22
N LYS A 3 -14.91 29.09 -53.81
CA LYS A 3 -16.02 29.76 -53.15
C LYS A 3 -15.56 30.23 -51.78
N GLU A 4 -15.49 31.53 -51.53
CA GLU A 4 -15.35 32.08 -50.19
C GLU A 4 -16.56 31.64 -49.36
N GLN A 5 -16.34 30.99 -48.25
CA GLN A 5 -17.38 30.64 -47.27
C GLN A 5 -18.01 31.93 -46.74
N SER A 6 -19.31 31.98 -46.67
CA SER A 6 -20.02 33.14 -46.11
C SER A 6 -19.68 33.26 -44.60
N ASN A 7 -19.73 34.50 -44.07
CA ASN A 7 -19.49 34.74 -42.62
C ASN A 7 -20.42 33.91 -41.72
N THR A 8 -21.61 33.57 -42.18
CA THR A 8 -22.60 32.75 -41.48
C THR A 8 -22.17 31.29 -41.44
N GLU A 9 -21.67 30.74 -42.56
CA GLU A 9 -21.13 29.36 -42.62
C GLU A 9 -19.87 29.23 -41.77
N ARG A 10 -19.02 30.24 -41.73
CA ARG A 10 -17.81 30.25 -40.89
C ARG A 10 -18.15 30.28 -39.40
N ARG A 11 -19.14 31.11 -38.98
CA ARG A 11 -19.63 31.13 -37.59
C ARG A 11 -20.30 29.82 -37.18
N ALA A 12 -21.11 29.23 -38.06
CA ALA A 12 -21.73 27.93 -37.80
C ALA A 12 -20.68 26.81 -37.69
N ALA A 13 -19.63 26.82 -38.50
CA ALA A 13 -18.53 25.88 -38.42
C ALA A 13 -17.69 26.06 -37.12
N GLU A 14 -17.44 27.32 -36.73
CA GLU A 14 -16.74 27.64 -35.46
C GLU A 14 -17.57 27.21 -34.25
N GLU A 15 -18.89 27.39 -34.26
CA GLU A 15 -19.78 26.94 -33.18
C GLU A 15 -19.90 25.43 -33.13
N ALA A 16 -20.02 24.76 -34.27
CA ALA A 16 -20.01 23.30 -34.33
C ALA A 16 -18.68 22.70 -33.85
N ALA A 17 -17.55 23.32 -34.21
CA ALA A 17 -16.23 22.92 -33.72
C ALA A 17 -16.10 23.12 -32.20
N ARG A 18 -16.63 24.22 -31.64
CA ARG A 18 -16.65 24.46 -30.20
C ARG A 18 -17.50 23.43 -29.46
N LEU A 19 -18.71 23.14 -29.96
CA LEU A 19 -19.58 22.12 -29.37
C LEU A 19 -18.98 20.72 -29.46
N ALA A 20 -18.30 20.41 -30.57
CA ALA A 20 -17.57 19.17 -30.74
C ALA A 20 -16.40 19.08 -29.75
N ASP A 21 -15.67 20.16 -29.53
CA ASP A 21 -14.57 20.21 -28.55
C ASP A 21 -15.09 20.14 -27.09
N GLU A 22 -16.20 20.84 -26.79
CA GLU A 22 -16.87 20.74 -25.48
C GLU A 22 -17.38 19.31 -25.17
N SER A 23 -17.74 18.53 -26.19
CA SER A 23 -18.17 17.14 -26.05
C SER A 23 -17.02 16.14 -25.83
N ARG A 24 -15.78 16.56 -26.12
CA ARG A 24 -14.60 15.68 -25.99
C ARG A 24 -14.20 15.48 -24.52
N TRP A 25 -13.78 14.25 -24.21
CA TRP A 25 -13.35 13.87 -22.88
C TRP A 25 -11.87 13.45 -22.87
N PRO A 26 -10.93 14.41 -22.86
CA PRO A 26 -9.53 14.07 -22.67
C PRO A 26 -9.30 13.45 -21.29
N LEU A 27 -8.21 12.70 -21.13
CA LEU A 27 -7.90 11.97 -19.89
C LEU A 27 -7.90 12.87 -18.65
N ASN A 28 -7.47 14.13 -18.75
CA ASN A 28 -7.53 15.08 -17.63
C ASN A 28 -8.96 15.33 -17.16
N ARG A 29 -9.91 15.47 -18.08
CA ARG A 29 -11.33 15.69 -17.76
C ARG A 29 -11.94 14.44 -17.12
N ILE A 30 -11.63 13.26 -17.65
CA ILE A 30 -12.06 11.98 -17.06
C ILE A 30 -11.47 11.82 -15.67
N TRP A 31 -10.21 12.19 -15.46
CA TRP A 31 -9.57 12.16 -14.15
C TRP A 31 -10.27 13.04 -13.11
N GLU A 32 -10.65 14.27 -13.47
CA GLU A 32 -11.38 15.15 -12.56
C GLU A 32 -12.75 14.57 -12.18
N ALA A 33 -13.46 13.99 -13.15
CA ALA A 33 -14.71 13.29 -12.89
C ALA A 33 -14.51 12.03 -12.01
N TYR A 34 -13.43 11.26 -12.26
CA TYR A 34 -13.06 10.11 -11.44
C TYR A 34 -12.80 10.51 -9.97
N LYS A 35 -12.06 11.59 -9.74
CA LYS A 35 -11.81 12.11 -8.38
C LYS A 35 -13.10 12.54 -7.68
N ALA A 36 -13.98 13.22 -8.40
CA ALA A 36 -15.25 13.67 -7.86
C ALA A 36 -16.18 12.51 -7.50
N ALA A 37 -16.15 11.42 -8.26
CA ALA A 37 -16.95 10.22 -8.01
C ALA A 37 -16.41 9.37 -6.84
N HIS A 38 -15.17 9.57 -6.40
CA HIS A 38 -14.53 8.76 -5.35
C HIS A 38 -13.96 9.65 -4.22
N PRO A 39 -14.79 10.44 -3.51
CA PRO A 39 -14.32 11.39 -2.48
C PRO A 39 -13.65 10.67 -1.30
N GLU A 40 -14.14 9.48 -0.93
CA GLU A 40 -13.67 8.70 0.22
C GLU A 40 -12.49 7.77 -0.10
N HIS A 41 -11.91 7.85 -1.31
CA HIS A 41 -10.81 6.97 -1.68
C HIS A 41 -9.56 7.26 -0.83
N LYS A 42 -9.19 6.32 0.04
CA LYS A 42 -8.04 6.43 0.98
C LYS A 42 -6.67 6.66 0.30
N GLY A 43 -6.58 6.42 -1.01
CA GLY A 43 -5.36 6.61 -1.82
C GLY A 43 -5.32 7.92 -2.60
N ARG A 44 -6.34 8.78 -2.50
CA ARG A 44 -6.58 9.96 -3.34
C ARG A 44 -5.35 10.84 -3.52
N ASP A 45 -4.72 11.28 -2.42
CA ASP A 45 -3.55 12.18 -2.48
C ASP A 45 -2.37 11.56 -3.25
N ARG A 46 -2.19 10.24 -3.10
CA ARG A 46 -1.11 9.51 -3.81
C ARG A 46 -1.43 9.36 -5.29
N ASP A 47 -2.69 9.13 -5.62
CA ASP A 47 -3.14 8.98 -6.99
C ASP A 47 -3.13 10.34 -7.69
N GLU A 48 -3.51 11.42 -7.00
CA GLU A 48 -3.38 12.78 -7.50
C GLU A 48 -1.92 13.16 -7.75
N SER A 49 -1.03 12.84 -6.82
CA SER A 49 0.42 13.01 -7.03
C SER A 49 0.93 12.23 -8.24
N ARG A 50 0.50 10.95 -8.41
CA ARG A 50 0.88 10.13 -9.58
C ARG A 50 0.34 10.72 -10.88
N TRP A 51 -0.91 11.16 -10.86
CA TRP A 51 -1.53 11.80 -12.01
C TRP A 51 -0.76 13.03 -12.45
N ASN A 52 -0.55 13.97 -11.53
CA ASN A 52 0.08 15.25 -11.80
C ASN A 52 1.55 15.11 -12.24
N VAL A 53 2.29 14.17 -11.63
CA VAL A 53 3.73 13.99 -11.92
C VAL A 53 3.96 13.18 -13.20
N TYR A 54 3.15 12.17 -13.48
CA TYR A 54 3.45 11.22 -14.54
C TYR A 54 2.47 11.26 -15.71
N LEU A 55 1.16 11.21 -15.43
CA LEU A 55 0.12 11.05 -16.46
C LEU A 55 -0.25 12.36 -17.11
N ARG A 56 -0.56 13.38 -16.32
CA ARG A 56 -0.98 14.70 -16.82
C ARG A 56 -0.04 15.26 -17.88
N PRO A 57 1.29 15.34 -17.66
CA PRO A 57 2.18 16.02 -18.63
C PRO A 57 2.44 15.22 -19.91
N ARG A 58 2.02 13.95 -19.99
CA ARG A 58 2.32 13.07 -21.12
C ARG A 58 1.09 12.59 -21.88
N LEU A 59 0.02 12.35 -21.16
CA LEU A 59 -1.20 11.75 -21.69
C LEU A 59 -2.47 12.53 -21.35
N GLY A 60 -2.38 13.51 -20.46
CA GLY A 60 -3.55 14.19 -19.90
C GLY A 60 -4.49 14.81 -20.91
N ASP A 61 -3.96 15.36 -22.02
CA ASP A 61 -4.74 16.03 -23.06
C ASP A 61 -5.13 15.09 -24.22
N ARG A 62 -4.69 13.82 -24.17
CA ARG A 62 -5.04 12.80 -25.16
C ARG A 62 -6.47 12.29 -24.92
N LEU A 63 -7.16 11.99 -26.01
CA LEU A 63 -8.43 11.27 -25.94
C LEU A 63 -8.19 9.75 -25.76
N PRO A 64 -9.02 9.06 -24.97
CA PRO A 64 -8.90 7.60 -24.80
C PRO A 64 -8.89 6.82 -26.11
N GLU A 65 -9.72 7.22 -27.07
CA GLU A 65 -9.84 6.62 -28.41
C GLU A 65 -8.61 6.86 -29.30
N GLU A 66 -7.77 7.81 -28.99
CA GLU A 66 -6.52 8.08 -29.72
C GLU A 66 -5.33 7.30 -29.19
N LEU A 67 -5.48 6.70 -27.98
CA LEU A 67 -4.38 5.96 -27.38
C LEU A 67 -4.13 4.62 -28.05
N GLU A 68 -2.87 4.31 -28.22
CA GLU A 68 -2.38 3.04 -28.75
C GLU A 68 -1.47 2.31 -27.76
N THR A 69 -1.27 1.03 -27.97
CA THR A 69 -0.33 0.22 -27.15
C THR A 69 1.08 0.81 -27.18
N ALA A 70 1.51 1.36 -28.32
CA ALA A 70 2.80 2.04 -28.48
C ALA A 70 2.96 3.26 -27.55
N ASP A 71 1.89 4.07 -27.40
CA ASP A 71 1.90 5.24 -26.48
C ASP A 71 2.14 4.80 -25.03
N ILE A 72 1.49 3.69 -24.61
CA ILE A 72 1.65 3.15 -23.26
C ILE A 72 3.06 2.61 -23.03
N ASP A 73 3.64 1.95 -24.02
CA ASP A 73 5.00 1.41 -23.90
C ASP A 73 6.06 2.52 -23.95
N ALA A 74 5.85 3.56 -24.77
CA ALA A 74 6.68 4.77 -24.75
C ALA A 74 6.59 5.48 -23.40
N PHE A 75 5.37 5.62 -22.85
CA PHE A 75 5.14 6.19 -21.51
C PHE A 75 5.89 5.42 -20.42
N LYS A 76 5.75 4.09 -20.36
CA LYS A 76 6.46 3.24 -19.39
C LYS A 76 7.99 3.44 -19.50
N SER A 77 8.51 3.40 -20.71
CA SER A 77 9.94 3.58 -20.99
C SER A 77 10.42 4.96 -20.54
N ALA A 78 9.66 6.01 -20.84
CA ALA A 78 10.00 7.37 -20.43
C ALA A 78 10.04 7.52 -18.90
N VAL A 79 9.07 6.93 -18.18
CA VAL A 79 9.07 6.99 -16.71
C VAL A 79 10.21 6.16 -16.10
N LEU A 80 10.52 4.99 -16.65
CA LEU A 80 11.66 4.16 -16.20
C LEU A 80 13.00 4.89 -16.41
N LYS A 81 13.18 5.58 -17.54
CA LYS A 81 14.39 6.38 -17.82
C LYS A 81 14.63 7.49 -16.79
N THR A 82 13.62 7.94 -16.05
CA THR A 82 13.79 8.88 -14.93
C THR A 82 14.32 8.22 -13.64
N GLY A 83 14.76 6.96 -13.68
CA GLY A 83 15.29 6.22 -12.53
C GLY A 83 14.20 5.70 -11.58
N ARG A 84 12.93 5.72 -11.97
CA ARG A 84 11.84 5.19 -11.15
C ARG A 84 11.80 3.67 -11.20
N LYS A 85 11.51 3.06 -10.03
CA LYS A 85 11.40 1.59 -9.92
C LYS A 85 10.19 1.06 -10.71
N PRO A 86 10.27 -0.15 -11.30
CA PRO A 86 9.15 -0.77 -12.03
C PRO A 86 7.83 -0.79 -11.25
N GLY A 87 7.86 -1.04 -9.93
CA GLY A 87 6.68 -1.00 -9.07
C GLY A 87 5.99 0.37 -9.00
N THR A 88 6.73 1.48 -9.17
CA THR A 88 6.14 2.82 -9.27
C THR A 88 5.40 2.98 -10.60
N VAL A 89 6.04 2.58 -11.70
CA VAL A 89 5.43 2.63 -13.04
C VAL A 89 4.17 1.76 -13.10
N GLN A 90 4.22 0.55 -12.53
CA GLN A 90 3.06 -0.33 -12.45
C GLN A 90 1.86 0.32 -11.73
N ARG A 91 2.09 1.06 -10.63
CA ARG A 91 1.01 1.77 -9.92
C ARG A 91 0.43 2.91 -10.74
N VAL A 92 1.25 3.62 -11.51
CA VAL A 92 0.79 4.66 -12.44
C VAL A 92 -0.06 4.05 -13.56
N ILE A 93 0.37 2.93 -14.13
CA ILE A 93 -0.39 2.19 -15.16
C ILE A 93 -1.72 1.67 -14.60
N THR A 94 -1.72 1.19 -13.34
CA THR A 94 -2.96 0.76 -12.68
C THR A 94 -3.95 1.92 -12.53
N LEU A 95 -3.47 3.11 -12.17
CA LEU A 95 -4.29 4.32 -12.08
C LEU A 95 -4.84 4.72 -13.46
N LEU A 96 -4.00 4.76 -14.51
CA LEU A 96 -4.45 5.05 -15.87
C LEU A 96 -5.57 4.10 -16.30
N ARG A 97 -5.41 2.80 -16.06
CA ARG A 97 -6.44 1.79 -16.39
C ARG A 97 -7.74 2.04 -15.62
N ALA A 98 -7.67 2.40 -14.33
CA ALA A 98 -8.85 2.71 -13.53
C ALA A 98 -9.62 3.93 -14.09
N VAL A 99 -8.90 4.98 -14.49
CA VAL A 99 -9.49 6.20 -15.09
C VAL A 99 -10.12 5.90 -16.45
N LEU A 100 -9.45 5.13 -17.31
CA LEU A 100 -9.98 4.73 -18.60
C LEU A 100 -11.25 3.87 -18.45
N ASN A 101 -11.23 2.87 -17.57
CA ASN A 101 -12.41 2.04 -17.32
C ASN A 101 -13.59 2.86 -16.80
N PHE A 102 -13.33 3.79 -15.88
CA PHE A 102 -14.35 4.72 -15.40
C PHE A 102 -14.93 5.58 -16.54
N GLY A 103 -14.08 6.06 -17.45
CA GLY A 103 -14.53 6.80 -18.62
C GLY A 103 -15.48 6.00 -19.51
N VAL A 104 -15.16 4.72 -19.76
CA VAL A 104 -16.02 3.79 -20.50
C VAL A 104 -17.34 3.51 -19.76
N GLU A 105 -17.26 3.21 -18.46
CA GLU A 105 -18.44 2.91 -17.62
C GLU A 105 -19.42 4.09 -17.54
N ARG A 106 -18.91 5.32 -17.62
CA ARG A 106 -19.72 6.57 -17.60
C ARG A 106 -20.11 7.06 -18.98
N GLY A 107 -19.70 6.40 -20.04
CA GLY A 107 -19.98 6.82 -21.41
C GLY A 107 -19.23 8.08 -21.84
N TYR A 108 -18.12 8.43 -21.15
CA TYR A 108 -17.27 9.58 -21.52
C TYR A 108 -16.35 9.27 -22.70
N CYS A 109 -16.11 8.02 -22.95
CA CYS A 109 -15.39 7.53 -24.12
C CYS A 109 -15.96 6.18 -24.56
N PRO A 110 -15.72 5.76 -25.84
CA PRO A 110 -16.16 4.46 -26.33
C PRO A 110 -15.39 3.32 -25.61
N PRO A 111 -15.91 2.08 -25.66
CA PRO A 111 -15.19 0.92 -25.20
C PRO A 111 -13.80 0.83 -25.84
N LEU A 112 -12.80 0.50 -25.02
CA LEU A 112 -11.42 0.38 -25.48
C LEU A 112 -11.28 -0.83 -26.39
N ASP A 113 -10.77 -0.65 -27.59
CA ASP A 113 -10.49 -1.74 -28.52
C ASP A 113 -9.23 -2.51 -28.08
N PRO A 114 -9.33 -3.80 -27.69
CA PRO A 114 -8.17 -4.59 -27.27
C PRO A 114 -7.16 -4.87 -28.38
N SER A 115 -7.54 -4.71 -29.66
CA SER A 115 -6.62 -4.85 -30.80
C SER A 115 -5.70 -3.63 -30.92
N ARG A 116 -6.18 -2.46 -30.55
CA ARG A 116 -5.48 -1.19 -30.63
C ARG A 116 -4.75 -0.84 -29.32
N LEU A 117 -5.44 -0.95 -28.16
CA LEU A 117 -4.91 -0.55 -26.86
C LEU A 117 -4.82 -1.74 -25.90
N ARG A 118 -3.60 -2.23 -25.67
CA ARG A 118 -3.29 -3.24 -24.67
C ARG A 118 -2.43 -2.63 -23.56
N ILE A 119 -3.01 -2.47 -22.39
CA ILE A 119 -2.28 -1.97 -21.22
C ILE A 119 -1.75 -3.16 -20.42
N LYS A 120 -0.59 -3.70 -20.82
CA LYS A 120 0.06 -4.81 -20.09
C LYS A 120 0.65 -4.31 -18.77
N SER A 121 0.43 -5.08 -17.70
CA SER A 121 1.11 -4.88 -16.41
C SER A 121 2.61 -5.15 -16.56
N LEU A 122 3.41 -4.37 -15.83
CA LEU A 122 4.83 -4.71 -15.67
C LEU A 122 4.95 -5.87 -14.68
N HIS A 123 5.78 -6.85 -15.02
CA HIS A 123 6.18 -7.83 -14.03
C HIS A 123 7.10 -7.15 -13.01
N VAL A 124 6.70 -7.18 -11.75
CA VAL A 124 7.46 -6.60 -10.65
C VAL A 124 7.78 -7.73 -9.68
N ASP A 125 8.98 -8.23 -9.77
CA ASP A 125 9.53 -9.14 -8.77
C ASP A 125 10.28 -8.31 -7.71
N ASP A 126 9.52 -7.83 -6.71
CA ASP A 126 10.04 -7.10 -5.55
C ASP A 126 9.68 -7.80 -4.24
N GLN A 127 9.41 -9.11 -4.28
CA GLN A 127 9.09 -9.89 -3.10
C GLN A 127 10.33 -10.00 -2.20
N LYS A 128 10.38 -9.13 -1.18
CA LYS A 128 11.40 -9.21 -0.13
C LYS A 128 10.85 -9.96 1.06
N THR A 129 11.54 -11.00 1.48
CA THR A 129 11.37 -11.65 2.77
C THR A 129 12.48 -11.18 3.67
N GLU A 130 12.18 -10.23 4.54
CA GLU A 130 13.15 -9.67 5.48
C GLU A 130 13.13 -10.52 6.75
N VAL A 131 14.26 -11.12 7.06
CA VAL A 131 14.46 -11.88 8.31
C VAL A 131 15.77 -11.44 8.96
N MET A 132 15.73 -11.19 10.27
CA MET A 132 16.93 -10.95 11.07
C MET A 132 17.54 -12.29 11.47
N THR A 133 18.86 -12.40 11.40
CA THR A 133 19.59 -13.48 12.08
C THR A 133 19.39 -13.36 13.60
N ASP A 134 19.71 -14.42 14.35
CA ASP A 134 19.57 -14.38 15.82
C ASP A 134 20.46 -13.31 16.44
N ASP A 135 21.68 -13.12 15.92
CA ASP A 135 22.58 -12.07 16.33
C ASP A 135 22.03 -10.66 15.99
N GLN A 136 21.48 -10.46 14.79
CA GLN A 136 20.82 -9.21 14.44
C GLN A 136 19.61 -8.92 15.33
N LEU A 137 18.82 -9.93 15.67
CA LEU A 137 17.68 -9.80 16.57
C LEU A 137 18.14 -9.43 17.98
N ALA A 138 19.20 -10.08 18.49
CA ALA A 138 19.75 -9.78 19.81
C ALA A 138 20.21 -8.30 19.88
N ARG A 139 20.99 -7.84 18.89
CA ARG A 139 21.38 -6.43 18.80
C ARG A 139 20.19 -5.47 18.68
N TYR A 140 19.17 -5.86 17.93
CA TYR A 140 17.96 -5.07 17.77
C TYR A 140 17.18 -4.91 19.09
N LEU A 141 17.04 -6.00 19.86
CA LEU A 141 16.41 -5.99 21.19
C LEU A 141 17.22 -5.18 22.20
N ALA A 142 18.56 -5.29 22.18
CA ALA A 142 19.44 -4.47 23.01
C ALA A 142 19.27 -2.98 22.70
N ALA A 143 19.27 -2.61 21.40
CA ALA A 143 19.04 -1.23 20.97
C ALA A 143 17.67 -0.68 21.39
N LEU A 144 16.63 -1.52 21.43
CA LEU A 144 15.30 -1.16 21.96
C LEU A 144 15.30 -0.98 23.49
N GLY A 145 16.13 -1.74 24.22
CA GLY A 145 16.28 -1.60 25.67
C GLY A 145 16.86 -0.25 26.07
N GLU A 146 17.72 0.32 25.23
CA GLU A 146 18.41 1.59 25.49
C GLU A 146 17.62 2.81 24.99
N GLU A 147 16.42 2.66 24.42
CA GLU A 147 15.61 3.78 23.96
C GLU A 147 14.99 4.54 25.13
N ALA A 148 15.11 5.85 25.12
CA ALA A 148 14.54 6.70 26.18
C ALA A 148 12.99 6.71 26.14
N ASP A 149 12.37 6.66 24.97
CA ASP A 149 10.92 6.57 24.78
C ASP A 149 10.49 5.09 24.87
N GLN A 150 10.19 4.62 26.08
CA GLN A 150 9.80 3.24 26.36
C GLN A 150 8.44 2.87 25.73
N ASP A 151 7.50 3.81 25.60
CA ASP A 151 6.23 3.56 24.93
C ASP A 151 6.46 3.31 23.40
N ALA A 152 7.36 4.07 22.82
CA ALA A 152 7.76 3.85 21.44
C ALA A 152 8.54 2.52 21.25
N ALA A 153 9.39 2.14 22.24
CA ALA A 153 10.05 0.84 22.25
C ALA A 153 9.03 -0.30 22.38
N ALA A 154 8.02 -0.15 23.24
CA ALA A 154 6.92 -1.09 23.39
C ALA A 154 6.12 -1.27 22.08
N PHE A 155 5.84 -0.20 21.35
CA PHE A 155 5.21 -0.27 20.02
C PHE A 155 6.00 -1.16 19.06
N ILE A 156 7.32 -1.01 19.02
CA ILE A 156 8.17 -1.81 18.13
C ILE A 156 8.27 -3.26 18.62
N ARG A 157 8.40 -3.49 19.94
CA ARG A 157 8.37 -4.85 20.49
C ARG A 157 7.05 -5.54 20.15
N LEU A 158 5.91 -4.83 20.27
CA LEU A 158 4.61 -5.38 19.92
C LEU A 158 4.52 -5.71 18.42
N ALA A 159 5.04 -4.84 17.55
CA ALA A 159 5.13 -5.12 16.12
C ALA A 159 5.96 -6.39 15.81
N LEU A 160 7.04 -6.60 16.55
CA LEU A 160 7.95 -7.73 16.37
C LEU A 160 7.31 -9.06 16.81
N VAL A 161 6.58 -9.09 17.94
CA VAL A 161 6.00 -10.32 18.50
C VAL A 161 4.63 -10.67 17.96
N THR A 162 3.92 -9.73 17.33
CA THR A 162 2.58 -9.97 16.79
C THR A 162 2.54 -10.00 15.26
N GLY A 163 3.54 -9.41 14.60
CA GLY A 163 3.51 -9.20 13.15
C GLY A 163 2.37 -8.30 12.66
N MET A 164 1.67 -7.57 13.52
CA MET A 164 0.56 -6.69 13.15
C MET A 164 0.98 -5.61 12.16
N ARG A 165 0.05 -5.19 11.30
CA ARG A 165 0.30 -4.04 10.41
C ARG A 165 0.47 -2.76 11.23
N LYS A 166 1.41 -1.89 10.83
CA LYS A 166 1.65 -0.59 11.49
C LYS A 166 0.35 0.19 11.73
N GLY A 167 -0.54 0.22 10.75
CA GLY A 167 -1.82 0.94 10.86
C GLY A 167 -2.74 0.38 11.94
N ALA A 168 -2.78 -0.93 12.11
CA ALA A 168 -3.56 -1.60 13.14
C ALA A 168 -2.99 -1.32 14.54
N LEU A 169 -1.65 -1.42 14.70
CA LEU A 169 -0.98 -1.07 15.95
C LEU A 169 -1.20 0.39 16.35
N LEU A 170 -1.13 1.33 15.41
CA LEU A 170 -1.39 2.76 15.68
C LEU A 170 -2.86 3.05 16.03
N ALA A 171 -3.77 2.18 15.63
CA ALA A 171 -5.19 2.30 15.90
C ALA A 171 -5.66 1.47 17.12
N LEU A 172 -4.78 0.68 17.71
CA LEU A 172 -5.09 -0.20 18.84
C LEU A 172 -5.52 0.64 20.04
N GLN A 173 -6.67 0.30 20.62
CA GLN A 173 -7.23 0.91 21.82
C GLN A 173 -7.17 -0.08 22.98
N TRP A 174 -7.26 0.44 24.19
CA TRP A 174 -7.27 -0.41 25.38
C TRP A 174 -8.47 -1.35 25.43
N ASP A 175 -9.64 -0.91 24.94
CA ASP A 175 -10.85 -1.73 24.82
C ASP A 175 -10.72 -2.86 23.79
N ASP A 176 -9.70 -2.79 22.93
CA ASP A 176 -9.37 -3.87 21.99
C ASP A 176 -8.53 -4.98 22.63
N CYS A 177 -8.05 -4.76 23.87
CA CYS A 177 -7.15 -5.66 24.59
C CYS A 177 -7.91 -6.41 25.68
N ASP A 178 -8.49 -7.55 25.35
CA ASP A 178 -9.15 -8.41 26.32
C ASP A 178 -8.10 -9.27 27.05
N PHE A 179 -7.69 -8.80 28.23
CA PHE A 179 -6.70 -9.49 29.06
C PHE A 179 -7.25 -10.75 29.73
N GLU A 180 -8.55 -10.87 29.92
CA GLU A 180 -9.17 -12.06 30.54
C GLU A 180 -9.21 -13.20 29.54
N ARG A 181 -9.69 -12.93 28.34
CA ARG A 181 -9.76 -13.94 27.26
C ARG A 181 -8.46 -14.13 26.50
N GLY A 182 -7.49 -13.24 26.69
CA GLY A 182 -6.22 -13.28 25.97
C GLY A 182 -6.37 -12.98 24.46
N ILE A 183 -7.18 -11.97 24.12
CA ILE A 183 -7.52 -11.65 22.73
C ILE A 183 -7.23 -10.17 22.44
N LEU A 184 -6.66 -9.90 21.25
CA LEU A 184 -6.58 -8.58 20.64
C LEU A 184 -7.63 -8.47 19.53
N THR A 185 -8.46 -7.44 19.57
CA THR A 185 -9.46 -7.13 18.54
C THR A 185 -8.89 -6.11 17.55
N LEU A 186 -8.85 -6.46 16.26
CA LEU A 186 -8.49 -5.54 15.20
C LEU A 186 -9.76 -5.04 14.52
N ARG A 187 -10.15 -3.81 14.83
CA ARG A 187 -11.41 -3.22 14.32
C ARG A 187 -11.37 -3.06 12.80
N GLY A 188 -12.48 -3.35 12.16
CA GLY A 188 -12.65 -3.30 10.71
C GLY A 188 -12.32 -1.93 10.08
N GLU A 189 -12.58 -0.83 10.79
CA GLU A 189 -12.23 0.53 10.35
C GLU A 189 -10.71 0.72 10.18
N SER A 190 -9.92 -0.01 10.96
CA SER A 190 -8.45 -0.05 10.86
C SER A 190 -7.96 -1.09 9.85
N ALA A 191 -8.81 -2.04 9.48
CA ALA A 191 -8.51 -3.08 8.51
C ALA A 191 -8.89 -2.63 7.10
N LYS A 192 -8.15 -3.13 6.10
CA LYS A 192 -8.28 -2.70 4.70
C LYS A 192 -9.67 -3.00 4.09
N LYS A 193 -10.45 -3.91 4.70
CA LYS A 193 -11.77 -4.38 4.23
C LYS A 193 -12.94 -4.21 5.19
N GLY A 194 -12.79 -3.45 6.26
CA GLY A 194 -13.89 -3.24 7.21
C GLY A 194 -14.31 -4.49 8.03
N LYS A 195 -13.49 -5.56 8.05
CA LYS A 195 -13.76 -6.75 8.86
C LYS A 195 -12.96 -6.72 10.15
N THR A 196 -13.63 -6.95 11.26
CA THR A 196 -12.99 -7.16 12.56
C THR A 196 -12.29 -8.53 12.57
N GLU A 197 -11.06 -8.56 13.07
CA GLU A 197 -10.25 -9.77 13.21
C GLU A 197 -9.76 -9.90 14.64
N TYR A 198 -9.53 -11.13 15.09
CA TYR A 198 -9.11 -11.45 16.44
C TYR A 198 -7.74 -12.13 16.40
N LEU A 199 -6.81 -11.66 17.23
CA LEU A 199 -5.50 -12.26 17.38
C LEU A 199 -5.29 -12.75 18.83
N PRO A 200 -4.62 -13.88 19.02
CA PRO A 200 -4.29 -14.34 20.37
C PRO A 200 -3.28 -13.37 21.02
N MET A 201 -3.50 -13.06 22.28
CA MET A 201 -2.57 -12.33 23.13
C MET A 201 -1.63 -13.32 23.78
N THR A 202 -0.42 -13.48 23.24
CA THR A 202 0.61 -14.32 23.84
C THR A 202 1.12 -13.74 25.16
N ALA A 203 1.83 -14.54 25.97
CA ALA A 203 2.46 -14.04 27.21
C ALA A 203 3.38 -12.84 26.94
N ALA A 204 4.17 -12.89 25.86
CA ALA A 204 5.02 -11.78 25.46
C ALA A 204 4.21 -10.52 25.07
N THR A 205 3.11 -10.69 24.35
CA THR A 205 2.20 -9.58 23.99
C THR A 205 1.59 -8.95 25.23
N ARG A 206 1.11 -9.77 26.18
CA ARG A 206 0.55 -9.33 27.45
C ARG A 206 1.57 -8.53 28.27
N ALA A 207 2.76 -9.06 28.48
CA ALA A 207 3.82 -8.39 29.23
C ALA A 207 4.21 -7.03 28.65
N ILE A 208 4.26 -6.92 27.30
CA ILE A 208 4.51 -5.64 26.64
C ILE A 208 3.39 -4.64 26.91
N LEU A 209 2.12 -5.05 26.76
CA LEU A 209 0.96 -4.17 26.97
C LEU A 209 0.82 -3.73 28.42
N GLU A 210 1.06 -4.62 29.39
CA GLU A 210 1.04 -4.32 30.83
C GLU A 210 2.14 -3.30 31.21
N GLY A 211 3.25 -3.29 30.48
CA GLY A 211 4.34 -2.32 30.66
C GLY A 211 4.12 -0.96 30.00
N VAL A 212 3.08 -0.80 29.17
CA VAL A 212 2.76 0.51 28.55
C VAL A 212 2.00 1.39 29.52
N ARG A 213 2.44 2.62 29.68
CA ARG A 213 1.78 3.59 30.56
C ARG A 213 0.38 3.94 30.03
N ARG A 214 -0.65 3.67 30.82
CA ARG A 214 -2.01 4.11 30.54
C ARG A 214 -2.15 5.60 30.78
N THR A 215 -2.82 6.26 29.85
CA THR A 215 -3.19 7.68 29.90
C THR A 215 -4.72 7.80 29.79
N GLU A 216 -5.26 8.99 29.78
CA GLU A 216 -6.70 9.23 29.52
C GLU A 216 -7.09 8.93 28.05
N SER A 217 -6.11 8.74 27.18
CA SER A 217 -6.36 8.38 25.77
C SER A 217 -6.90 6.96 25.64
N PRO A 218 -7.88 6.71 24.78
CA PRO A 218 -8.32 5.36 24.47
C PRO A 218 -7.25 4.54 23.75
N TYR A 219 -6.29 5.18 23.08
CA TYR A 219 -5.24 4.51 22.31
C TYR A 219 -4.14 3.95 23.21
N VAL A 220 -3.66 2.74 22.91
CA VAL A 220 -2.50 2.14 23.57
C VAL A 220 -1.24 2.97 23.31
N PHE A 221 -1.11 3.54 22.12
CA PHE A 221 0.02 4.37 21.70
C PHE A 221 -0.48 5.74 21.24
N PRO A 222 -0.80 6.64 22.16
CA PRO A 222 -1.39 7.93 21.79
C PRO A 222 -0.38 8.89 21.16
N GLY A 223 -0.91 9.83 20.39
CA GLY A 223 -0.19 11.02 19.94
C GLY A 223 -0.08 12.07 21.07
N ARG A 224 0.57 13.20 20.78
CA ARG A 224 0.81 14.26 21.78
C ARG A 224 -0.45 14.77 22.49
N ASN A 225 -1.57 14.83 21.76
CA ASN A 225 -2.84 15.38 22.28
C ASN A 225 -3.82 14.24 22.65
N GLY A 226 -3.34 13.05 22.98
CA GLY A 226 -4.21 11.90 23.25
C GLY A 226 -4.90 11.30 22.01
N SER A 227 -4.80 11.94 20.86
CA SER A 227 -5.36 11.44 19.60
C SER A 227 -4.54 10.27 19.03
N LYS A 228 -5.06 9.64 17.99
CA LYS A 228 -4.34 8.58 17.27
C LYS A 228 -2.97 9.07 16.79
N ARG A 229 -1.92 8.37 17.16
CA ARG A 229 -0.55 8.67 16.70
C ARG A 229 -0.39 8.38 15.22
N GLN A 230 0.37 9.23 14.52
CA GLN A 230 0.56 9.11 13.07
C GLN A 230 1.70 8.16 12.69
N ASP A 231 2.81 8.18 13.43
CA ASP A 231 4.00 7.41 13.06
C ASP A 231 5.00 7.23 14.21
N PHE A 232 5.75 6.11 14.15
CA PHE A 232 6.95 5.84 14.93
C PHE A 232 8.21 5.67 14.03
N ARG A 233 8.14 6.15 12.80
CA ARG A 233 9.17 5.88 11.79
C ARG A 233 10.55 6.38 12.21
N ARG A 234 10.64 7.58 12.77
CA ARG A 234 11.93 8.16 13.19
C ARG A 234 12.65 7.26 14.19
N MET A 235 11.94 6.78 15.19
CA MET A 235 12.50 5.88 16.19
C MET A 235 12.87 4.53 15.58
N ALA A 236 11.98 3.95 14.78
CA ALA A 236 12.26 2.68 14.11
C ALA A 236 13.52 2.75 13.22
N TRP A 237 13.78 3.89 12.55
CA TRP A 237 15.02 4.13 11.81
C TRP A 237 16.24 4.24 12.71
N ARG A 238 16.13 4.93 13.86
CA ARG A 238 17.20 5.08 14.84
C ARG A 238 17.62 3.73 15.41
N VAL A 239 16.64 2.92 15.85
CA VAL A 239 16.89 1.56 16.39
C VAL A 239 17.51 0.65 15.32
N LYS A 240 16.96 0.66 14.10
CA LYS A 240 17.53 -0.07 12.97
C LYS A 240 19.02 0.26 12.77
N LYS A 241 19.37 1.54 12.73
CA LYS A 241 20.75 2.02 12.54
C LYS A 241 21.65 1.57 13.69
N LYS A 242 21.16 1.73 14.93
CA LYS A 242 21.90 1.34 16.14
C LYS A 242 22.18 -0.17 16.20
N ALA A 243 21.21 -0.98 15.77
CA ALA A 243 21.33 -2.43 15.70
C ALA A 243 22.18 -2.92 14.52
N GLY A 244 22.66 -2.05 13.64
CA GLY A 244 23.46 -2.41 12.46
C GLY A 244 22.70 -3.29 11.47
N LEU A 245 21.37 -3.10 11.32
CA LEU A 245 20.61 -3.85 10.32
C LEU A 245 20.89 -3.36 8.90
N PRO A 246 20.75 -4.24 7.88
CA PRO A 246 20.99 -3.91 6.49
C PRO A 246 20.22 -2.66 6.03
N GLU A 247 20.80 -1.89 5.10
CA GLU A 247 20.21 -0.64 4.64
C GLU A 247 18.82 -0.84 4.03
N ASP A 248 18.61 -1.94 3.35
CA ASP A 248 17.35 -2.29 2.70
C ASP A 248 16.30 -2.90 3.64
N PHE A 249 16.64 -3.23 4.90
CA PHE A 249 15.68 -3.67 5.91
C PHE A 249 14.68 -2.55 6.23
N ARG A 250 13.39 -2.79 6.03
CA ARG A 250 12.33 -1.79 6.24
C ARG A 250 11.97 -1.70 7.73
N PRO A 251 12.19 -0.56 8.39
CA PRO A 251 12.19 -0.45 9.86
C PRO A 251 10.94 -0.91 10.59
N LEU A 252 9.77 -0.82 9.96
CA LEU A 252 8.50 -1.27 10.56
C LEU A 252 7.88 -2.44 9.80
N HIS A 253 7.90 -2.40 8.47
CA HIS A 253 7.31 -3.47 7.68
C HIS A 253 8.18 -4.73 7.69
N GLY A 254 9.50 -4.56 7.77
CA GLY A 254 10.45 -5.66 7.95
C GLY A 254 10.22 -6.46 9.23
N LEU A 255 9.74 -5.82 10.31
CA LEU A 255 9.41 -6.54 11.56
C LEU A 255 8.29 -7.58 11.34
N ARG A 256 7.26 -7.23 10.57
CA ARG A 256 6.20 -8.15 10.19
C ARG A 256 6.72 -9.28 9.30
N HIS A 257 7.62 -8.96 8.36
CA HIS A 257 8.28 -10.01 7.55
C HIS A 257 9.15 -10.91 8.41
N ASN A 258 9.91 -10.33 9.35
CA ASN A 258 10.71 -11.10 10.31
C ASN A 258 9.83 -12.04 11.14
N PHE A 259 8.71 -11.56 11.70
CA PHE A 259 7.77 -12.40 12.44
C PHE A 259 7.26 -13.56 11.56
N ALA A 260 6.78 -13.24 10.35
CA ALA A 260 6.23 -14.24 9.44
C ALA A 260 7.27 -15.25 8.99
N SER A 261 8.49 -14.81 8.67
CA SER A 261 9.59 -15.67 8.22
C SER A 261 10.05 -16.60 9.33
N ARG A 262 10.26 -16.07 10.55
CA ARG A 262 10.67 -16.89 11.71
C ARG A 262 9.61 -17.93 12.06
N LEU A 263 8.34 -17.55 12.04
CA LEU A 263 7.25 -18.47 12.33
C LEU A 263 7.10 -19.55 11.25
N ALA A 264 7.22 -19.19 9.97
CA ALA A 264 7.25 -20.17 8.87
C ALA A 264 8.45 -21.12 8.97
N SER A 265 9.63 -20.58 9.27
CA SER A 265 10.88 -21.38 9.41
C SER A 265 10.92 -22.27 10.66
N SER A 266 10.07 -22.02 11.65
CA SER A 266 9.99 -22.87 12.86
C SER A 266 9.35 -24.24 12.58
N GLY A 267 8.58 -24.36 11.50
CA GLY A 267 7.79 -25.56 11.20
C GLY A 267 6.58 -25.79 12.12
N GLN A 268 6.40 -24.95 13.14
CA GLN A 268 5.37 -25.14 14.19
C GLN A 268 3.95 -24.74 13.73
N VAL A 269 3.83 -23.99 12.63
CA VAL A 269 2.54 -23.53 12.11
C VAL A 269 2.36 -23.89 10.65
N ASP A 270 1.14 -24.21 10.27
CA ASP A 270 0.79 -24.35 8.87
C ASP A 270 0.55 -22.97 8.20
N MET A 271 0.46 -22.95 6.87
CA MET A 271 0.31 -21.71 6.09
C MET A 271 -1.04 -21.02 6.32
N TYR A 272 -2.09 -21.78 6.66
CA TYR A 272 -3.39 -21.23 6.99
C TYR A 272 -3.37 -20.51 8.34
N THR A 273 -2.77 -21.14 9.36
CA THR A 273 -2.55 -20.52 10.68
C THR A 273 -1.69 -19.25 10.54
N LEU A 274 -0.61 -19.30 9.77
CA LEU A 274 0.23 -18.13 9.50
C LEU A 274 -0.57 -17.03 8.79
N GLN A 275 -1.43 -17.38 7.84
CA GLN A 275 -2.32 -16.43 7.16
C GLN A 275 -3.26 -15.72 8.16
N LYS A 276 -3.85 -16.47 9.08
CA LYS A 276 -4.74 -15.93 10.12
C LYS A 276 -3.99 -15.01 11.09
N LEU A 277 -2.84 -15.43 11.60
CA LEU A 277 -2.01 -14.61 12.49
C LEU A 277 -1.56 -13.30 11.83
N LEU A 278 -1.28 -13.35 10.54
CA LEU A 278 -0.91 -12.16 9.77
C LEU A 278 -2.13 -11.35 9.30
N THR A 279 -3.35 -11.81 9.52
CA THR A 279 -4.56 -11.17 8.97
C THR A 279 -4.44 -10.88 7.48
N HIS A 280 -3.97 -11.89 6.72
CA HIS A 280 -3.86 -11.80 5.27
C HIS A 280 -5.18 -12.12 4.60
N GLU A 281 -5.62 -11.25 3.69
CA GLU A 281 -6.89 -11.39 2.99
C GLU A 281 -6.93 -12.59 2.05
N SER A 282 -5.79 -12.95 1.48
CA SER A 282 -5.69 -14.07 0.54
C SER A 282 -4.49 -14.96 0.83
N PRO A 283 -4.57 -16.25 0.51
CA PRO A 283 -3.46 -17.18 0.64
C PRO A 283 -2.21 -16.73 -0.11
N GLN A 284 -2.38 -16.07 -1.28
CA GLN A 284 -1.26 -15.58 -2.10
C GLN A 284 -0.34 -14.62 -1.34
N MET A 285 -0.89 -13.83 -0.40
CA MET A 285 -0.08 -12.92 0.42
C MET A 285 0.84 -13.68 1.37
N THR A 286 0.47 -14.89 1.80
CA THR A 286 1.24 -15.73 2.71
C THR A 286 2.18 -16.65 1.94
N GLN A 287 1.87 -16.98 0.68
CA GLN A 287 2.63 -17.90 -0.16
C GLN A 287 4.11 -17.54 -0.30
N ARG A 288 4.46 -16.25 -0.15
CA ARG A 288 5.86 -15.79 -0.14
C ARG A 288 6.73 -16.42 0.95
N TYR A 289 6.12 -16.97 1.99
CA TYR A 289 6.83 -17.64 3.09
C TYR A 289 6.82 -19.16 2.97
N ALA A 290 6.15 -19.74 1.96
CA ALA A 290 5.99 -21.21 1.83
C ALA A 290 7.34 -21.92 1.70
N HIS A 291 8.28 -21.36 0.91
CA HIS A 291 9.61 -21.94 0.74
C HIS A 291 10.39 -22.09 2.07
N LEU A 292 10.20 -21.17 3.03
CA LEU A 292 10.84 -21.24 4.35
C LEU A 292 10.31 -22.41 5.19
N ARG A 293 9.03 -22.70 5.07
CA ARG A 293 8.40 -23.86 5.71
C ARG A 293 8.87 -25.17 5.07
N ASP A 294 8.95 -25.21 3.75
CA ASP A 294 9.42 -26.40 3.02
C ASP A 294 10.86 -26.75 3.39
N GLU A 295 11.73 -25.75 3.58
CA GLU A 295 13.09 -25.95 4.09
C GLU A 295 13.09 -26.48 5.52
N ALA A 296 12.19 -26.00 6.40
CA ALA A 296 12.04 -26.51 7.76
C ALA A 296 11.57 -27.98 7.76
N LEU A 297 10.61 -28.33 6.91
CA LEU A 297 10.15 -29.71 6.75
C LEU A 297 11.25 -30.64 6.23
N ARG A 298 12.04 -30.22 5.25
CA ARG A 298 13.19 -30.99 4.76
C ARG A 298 14.23 -31.23 5.86
N ARG A 299 14.55 -30.21 6.67
CA ARG A 299 15.48 -30.36 7.81
C ARG A 299 14.96 -31.29 8.88
N ALA A 300 13.65 -31.32 9.13
CA ALA A 300 13.04 -32.23 10.11
C ALA A 300 12.94 -33.67 9.60
N ALA A 301 12.99 -33.90 8.30
CA ALA A 301 12.93 -35.22 7.65
C ALA A 301 14.32 -35.85 7.40
N SER A 302 15.40 -35.10 7.58
CA SER A 302 16.79 -35.54 7.47
C SER A 302 17.37 -35.89 8.85
#